data_5ceaa743bc5053d72ba3a4cd879927be
#
_entry.id   5ceaa743bc5053d72ba3a4cd879927be
#
_cell.length_a   1.000
_cell.length_b   1.000
_cell.length_c   1.000
_cell.angle_alpha   90.00
_cell.angle_beta   90.00
_cell.angle_gamma   90.00
#
_symmetry.space_group_name_H-M   'P 1'
#
loop_
_entity.id
_entity.type
_entity.pdbx_description
1 polymer ?
#
loop_
_entity_poly.entity_id
_entity_poly.type
_entity_poly.pdbx_seq_one_letter_code
_entity_poly.pdbx_strand_id
1 'polypeptide(L)'
;MIVQNIKKIIDRPQNKNRLYIRNLVKEEIQNYILNFVYNDSVFQNLIFTGGTCLRKLYGLDRLSEDLDFDYNFNFSIDNFALKVKNYFYSQLTYQKVSTKVSGNKQTVFIKLPLFKELNVYQDRTPEDVFVRCDFSKQISKEYGLNTGMITAGTFKVIVEAYDLETLFANKITAFLRRSFYKGKFQKLPFKGRDVYDLFWFLQISSKSGYHLKPNNKRLLSLIKERSMDQIKQDVKRKIALVDPKYVYKDVLPLVESGQFLNQFLEIFNKDRYGDVIYD
;
A
#
# COMPACT_ATOMS: atom_id res chain seq x y z
N MET A 1 8.25 17.66 17.31
CA MET A 1 8.90 16.89 16.22
C MET A 1 7.93 16.53 15.10
N ILE A 2 6.86 15.73 15.33
CA ILE A 2 5.89 15.33 14.26
C ILE A 2 5.32 16.54 13.51
N VAL A 3 4.72 17.51 14.23
CA VAL A 3 4.08 18.69 13.64
C VAL A 3 5.03 19.50 12.77
N GLN A 4 6.29 19.64 13.21
CA GLN A 4 7.33 20.36 12.45
C GLN A 4 7.71 19.61 11.16
N ASN A 5 7.83 18.28 11.19
CA ASN A 5 8.14 17.49 10.00
C ASN A 5 6.99 17.56 8.99
N ILE A 6 5.75 17.46 9.49
CA ILE A 6 4.55 17.58 8.64
C ILE A 6 4.46 18.98 8.03
N LYS A 7 4.75 20.04 8.80
CA LYS A 7 4.79 21.41 8.29
C LYS A 7 5.78 21.55 7.14
N LYS A 8 7.00 21.00 7.28
CA LYS A 8 8.00 21.01 6.19
C LYS A 8 7.50 20.33 4.91
N ILE A 9 6.67 19.28 5.02
CA ILE A 9 6.08 18.60 3.86
C ILE A 9 5.04 19.49 3.19
N ILE A 10 4.20 20.17 3.98
CA ILE A 10 3.13 21.05 3.49
C ILE A 10 3.69 22.32 2.87
N ASP A 11 4.71 22.93 3.48
CA ASP A 11 5.29 24.19 3.06
C ASP A 11 6.25 24.06 1.84
N ARG A 12 6.55 22.85 1.38
CA ARG A 12 7.35 22.68 0.15
C ARG A 12 6.63 23.30 -1.04
N PRO A 13 7.32 24.17 -1.86
CA PRO A 13 6.72 24.71 -3.06
C PRO A 13 6.38 23.58 -4.02
N GLN A 14 5.10 23.33 -4.18
CA GLN A 14 4.62 22.18 -4.95
C GLN A 14 3.44 22.62 -5.80
N ASN A 15 3.56 22.47 -7.12
CA ASN A 15 2.42 22.43 -8.05
C ASN A 15 1.65 21.10 -7.93
N LYS A 16 1.38 20.66 -6.70
CA LYS A 16 0.84 19.32 -6.44
C LYS A 16 -0.61 19.40 -5.99
N ASN A 17 -1.38 18.43 -6.42
CA ASN A 17 -2.75 18.35 -5.97
C ASN A 17 -2.80 18.08 -4.45
N ARG A 18 -3.79 18.61 -3.77
CA ARG A 18 -3.95 18.52 -2.30
C ARG A 18 -4.04 17.09 -1.80
N LEU A 19 -4.62 16.18 -2.60
CA LEU A 19 -4.72 14.77 -2.24
C LEU A 19 -3.34 14.11 -2.22
N TYR A 20 -2.44 14.53 -3.13
CA TYR A 20 -1.05 14.06 -3.12
C TYR A 20 -0.32 14.53 -1.86
N ILE A 21 -0.46 15.83 -1.48
CA ILE A 21 0.13 16.36 -0.24
C ILE A 21 -0.39 15.60 0.98
N ARG A 22 -1.70 15.34 1.04
CA ARG A 22 -2.31 14.54 2.10
C ARG A 22 -1.70 13.15 2.19
N ASN A 23 -1.44 12.52 1.07
CA ASN A 23 -0.82 11.19 1.01
C ASN A 23 0.68 11.23 1.36
N LEU A 24 1.39 12.31 1.07
CA LEU A 24 2.76 12.54 1.60
C LEU A 24 2.77 12.66 3.13
N VAL A 25 1.78 13.36 3.70
CA VAL A 25 1.63 13.44 5.17
C VAL A 25 1.32 12.06 5.75
N LYS A 26 0.46 11.26 5.12
CA LYS A 26 0.25 9.87 5.54
C LYS A 26 1.52 9.05 5.48
N GLU A 27 2.31 9.20 4.41
CA GLU A 27 3.58 8.49 4.25
C GLU A 27 4.56 8.81 5.39
N GLU A 28 4.60 10.06 5.85
CA GLU A 28 5.41 10.42 7.01
C GLU A 28 4.90 9.77 8.30
N ILE A 29 3.59 9.75 8.52
CA ILE A 29 2.99 9.07 9.68
C ILE A 29 3.27 7.56 9.63
N GLN A 30 3.22 6.95 8.46
CA GLN A 30 3.58 5.54 8.26
C GLN A 30 5.01 5.23 8.71
N ASN A 31 5.95 6.15 8.50
CA ASN A 31 7.32 5.98 8.96
C ASN A 31 7.42 5.87 10.48
N TYR A 32 6.67 6.70 11.23
CA TYR A 32 6.61 6.59 12.70
C TYR A 32 5.98 5.28 13.15
N ILE A 33 4.92 4.82 12.46
CA ILE A 33 4.27 3.55 12.80
C ILE A 33 5.19 2.37 12.51
N LEU A 34 5.90 2.35 11.38
CA LEU A 34 6.87 1.31 11.04
C LEU A 34 8.03 1.29 12.05
N ASN A 35 8.51 2.46 12.48
CA ASN A 35 9.51 2.55 13.53
C ASN A 35 9.00 1.94 14.86
N PHE A 36 7.75 2.19 15.23
CA PHE A 36 7.13 1.54 16.38
C PHE A 36 7.04 0.02 16.20
N VAL A 37 6.50 -0.45 15.10
CA VAL A 37 6.27 -1.89 14.82
C VAL A 37 7.56 -2.68 14.95
N TYR A 38 8.62 -2.26 14.27
CA TYR A 38 9.84 -3.04 14.18
C TYR A 38 10.86 -2.80 15.30
N ASN A 39 10.54 -1.92 16.27
CA ASN A 39 11.26 -1.78 17.53
C ASN A 39 10.48 -2.33 18.75
N ASP A 40 9.26 -2.85 18.56
CA ASP A 40 8.51 -3.55 19.62
C ASP A 40 8.78 -5.06 19.57
N SER A 41 9.13 -5.67 20.70
CA SER A 41 9.50 -7.09 20.79
C SER A 41 8.42 -8.09 20.32
N VAL A 42 7.16 -7.67 20.33
CA VAL A 42 6.02 -8.50 19.85
C VAL A 42 5.75 -8.24 18.38
N PHE A 43 5.66 -6.96 17.98
CA PHE A 43 5.19 -6.57 16.67
C PHE A 43 6.27 -6.65 15.58
N GLN A 44 7.57 -6.72 15.93
CA GLN A 44 8.65 -6.91 14.98
C GLN A 44 8.53 -8.21 14.13
N ASN A 45 7.73 -9.18 14.61
CA ASN A 45 7.44 -10.43 13.89
C ASN A 45 6.29 -10.31 12.88
N LEU A 46 5.71 -9.12 12.70
CA LEU A 46 4.73 -8.86 11.66
C LEU A 46 5.43 -8.80 10.30
N ILE A 47 4.87 -9.51 9.32
CA ILE A 47 5.41 -9.54 7.96
C ILE A 47 4.82 -8.37 7.17
N PHE A 48 5.66 -7.43 6.76
CA PHE A 48 5.25 -6.27 5.99
C PHE A 48 4.87 -6.66 4.55
N THR A 49 3.72 -6.18 4.08
CA THR A 49 3.18 -6.50 2.77
C THR A 49 2.47 -5.30 2.14
N GLY A 50 1.82 -5.51 1.02
CA GLY A 50 0.97 -4.50 0.38
C GLY A 50 1.71 -3.43 -0.43
N GLY A 51 0.97 -2.36 -0.75
CA GLY A 51 1.48 -1.28 -1.60
C GLY A 51 2.56 -0.44 -0.93
N THR A 52 2.47 -0.24 0.38
CA THR A 52 3.46 0.54 1.14
C THR A 52 4.77 -0.24 1.29
N CYS A 53 4.71 -1.57 1.41
CA CYS A 53 5.88 -2.43 1.37
C CYS A 53 6.62 -2.30 0.02
N LEU A 54 5.90 -2.42 -1.10
CA LEU A 54 6.47 -2.19 -2.44
C LEU A 54 7.11 -0.80 -2.57
N ARG A 55 6.46 0.23 -2.05
CA ARG A 55 6.96 1.60 -2.06
C ARG A 55 8.26 1.76 -1.27
N LYS A 56 8.26 1.27 -0.04
CA LYS A 56 9.35 1.52 0.93
C LYS A 56 10.59 0.65 0.69
N LEU A 57 10.42 -0.59 0.24
CA LEU A 57 11.52 -1.53 0.07
C LEU A 57 11.94 -1.76 -1.37
N TYR A 58 10.99 -1.64 -2.31
CA TYR A 58 11.20 -2.05 -3.70
C TYR A 58 11.07 -0.91 -4.71
N GLY A 59 10.79 0.32 -4.25
CA GLY A 59 10.82 1.51 -5.09
C GLY A 59 9.59 1.70 -5.99
N LEU A 60 8.41 1.19 -5.59
CA LEU A 60 7.16 1.53 -6.27
C LEU A 60 6.99 3.05 -6.29
N ASP A 61 6.83 3.62 -7.47
CA ASP A 61 6.91 5.06 -7.74
C ASP A 61 5.63 5.85 -7.43
N ARG A 62 4.58 5.20 -6.93
CA ARG A 62 3.39 5.83 -6.39
C ARG A 62 3.34 5.78 -4.86
N LEU A 63 2.70 6.77 -4.23
CA LEU A 63 2.37 6.74 -2.80
C LEU A 63 1.39 5.60 -2.48
N SER A 64 1.36 5.20 -1.22
CA SER A 64 0.41 4.23 -0.69
C SER A 64 -0.21 4.74 0.61
N GLU A 65 -1.47 4.42 0.84
CA GLU A 65 -2.26 5.03 1.91
C GLU A 65 -2.31 4.21 3.20
N ASP A 66 -2.23 2.88 3.07
CA ASP A 66 -2.46 1.90 4.14
C ASP A 66 -1.16 1.18 4.49
N LEU A 67 -1.05 0.64 5.70
CA LEU A 67 -0.03 -0.31 6.12
C LEU A 67 -0.66 -1.69 6.23
N ASP A 68 -0.12 -2.66 5.50
CA ASP A 68 -0.61 -4.02 5.48
C ASP A 68 0.41 -4.96 6.15
N PHE A 69 -0.06 -5.81 7.05
CA PHE A 69 0.76 -6.78 7.77
C PHE A 69 0.09 -8.16 7.80
N ASP A 70 0.88 -9.19 7.54
CA ASP A 70 0.48 -10.56 7.80
C ASP A 70 1.12 -11.08 9.09
N TYR A 71 0.44 -11.99 9.80
CA TYR A 71 0.94 -12.61 11.03
C TYR A 71 0.64 -14.11 11.08
N ASN A 72 1.50 -14.87 11.78
CA ASN A 72 1.37 -16.31 12.00
C ASN A 72 1.50 -16.71 13.48
N PHE A 73 1.45 -15.74 14.37
CA PHE A 73 1.57 -15.91 15.83
C PHE A 73 0.31 -15.42 16.56
N ASN A 74 0.29 -15.53 17.88
CA ASN A 74 -0.82 -15.00 18.67
C ASN A 74 -0.73 -13.46 18.73
N PHE A 75 -1.55 -12.81 17.92
CA PHE A 75 -1.56 -11.37 17.74
C PHE A 75 -2.84 -10.74 18.32
N SER A 76 -2.68 -9.73 19.16
CA SER A 76 -3.78 -8.92 19.70
C SER A 76 -3.83 -7.54 19.07
N ILE A 77 -4.87 -7.29 18.28
CA ILE A 77 -5.09 -6.00 17.63
C ILE A 77 -5.40 -4.89 18.63
N ASP A 78 -6.11 -5.23 19.71
CA ASP A 78 -6.43 -4.25 20.78
C ASP A 78 -5.15 -3.82 21.51
N ASN A 79 -4.22 -4.76 21.76
CA ASN A 79 -2.90 -4.44 22.32
C ASN A 79 -2.06 -3.59 21.37
N PHE A 80 -2.10 -3.87 20.07
CA PHE A 80 -1.44 -3.03 19.07
C PHE A 80 -1.98 -1.59 19.10
N ALA A 81 -3.30 -1.42 19.11
CA ALA A 81 -3.94 -0.11 19.14
C ALA A 81 -3.57 0.71 20.39
N LEU A 82 -3.49 0.04 21.55
CA LEU A 82 -3.08 0.66 22.79
C LEU A 82 -1.60 1.07 22.75
N LYS A 83 -0.72 0.15 22.38
CA LYS A 83 0.73 0.38 22.37
C LYS A 83 1.15 1.44 21.35
N VAL A 84 0.60 1.45 20.15
CA VAL A 84 0.91 2.48 19.14
C VAL A 84 0.44 3.86 19.62
N LYS A 85 -0.72 3.96 20.27
CA LYS A 85 -1.17 5.21 20.89
C LYS A 85 -0.19 5.69 21.95
N ASN A 86 0.25 4.80 22.85
CA ASN A 86 1.22 5.13 23.90
C ASN A 86 2.59 5.54 23.32
N TYR A 87 3.03 4.93 22.21
CA TYR A 87 4.24 5.32 21.50
C TYR A 87 4.18 6.78 21.03
N PHE A 88 3.05 7.19 20.42
CA PHE A 88 2.86 8.59 20.03
C PHE A 88 2.87 9.53 21.23
N TYR A 89 2.25 9.14 22.36
CA TYR A 89 2.21 9.94 23.57
C TYR A 89 3.57 10.10 24.23
N SER A 90 4.26 8.99 24.49
CA SER A 90 5.45 8.97 25.32
C SER A 90 6.73 9.27 24.54
N GLN A 91 6.91 8.66 23.36
CA GLN A 91 8.15 8.79 22.59
C GLN A 91 8.12 9.94 21.59
N LEU A 92 6.98 10.21 20.98
CA LEU A 92 6.84 11.28 20.01
C LEU A 92 6.25 12.58 20.61
N THR A 93 5.90 12.57 21.88
CA THR A 93 5.31 13.71 22.62
C THR A 93 4.09 14.32 21.90
N TYR A 94 3.29 13.44 21.24
CA TYR A 94 2.11 13.86 20.48
C TYR A 94 0.83 13.30 21.12
N GLN A 95 0.10 14.14 21.87
CA GLN A 95 -1.01 13.73 22.71
C GLN A 95 -2.37 13.67 22.01
N LYS A 96 -2.51 14.26 20.81
CA LYS A 96 -3.80 14.32 20.09
C LYS A 96 -4.07 13.12 19.18
N VAL A 97 -3.25 12.07 19.29
CA VAL A 97 -3.50 10.82 18.54
C VAL A 97 -4.67 10.04 19.13
N SER A 98 -5.49 9.48 18.27
CA SER A 98 -6.52 8.52 18.65
C SER A 98 -6.43 7.25 17.81
N THR A 99 -6.84 6.13 18.40
CA THR A 99 -6.88 4.84 17.72
C THR A 99 -8.27 4.25 17.78
N LYS A 100 -8.69 3.57 16.71
CA LYS A 100 -9.97 2.86 16.64
C LYS A 100 -9.76 1.50 15.97
N VAL A 101 -10.19 0.45 16.63
CA VAL A 101 -10.23 -0.90 16.04
C VAL A 101 -11.53 -1.08 15.26
N SER A 102 -11.45 -1.69 14.07
CA SER A 102 -12.63 -2.04 13.26
C SER A 102 -13.47 -3.13 13.94
N GLY A 103 -14.76 -3.19 13.60
CA GLY A 103 -15.67 -4.19 14.18
C GLY A 103 -15.28 -5.65 13.89
N ASN A 104 -14.63 -5.91 12.74
CA ASN A 104 -14.12 -7.24 12.38
C ASN A 104 -12.73 -7.56 13.00
N LYS A 105 -12.20 -6.66 13.83
CA LYS A 105 -10.87 -6.78 14.48
C LYS A 105 -9.73 -7.14 13.52
N GLN A 106 -9.73 -6.54 12.33
CA GLN A 106 -8.66 -6.72 11.35
C GLN A 106 -7.95 -5.41 10.99
N THR A 107 -8.48 -4.28 11.41
CA THR A 107 -7.96 -2.96 11.06
C THR A 107 -7.85 -2.06 12.30
N VAL A 108 -6.74 -1.34 12.41
CA VAL A 108 -6.56 -0.21 13.34
C VAL A 108 -6.48 1.08 12.53
N PHE A 109 -7.33 2.02 12.85
CA PHE A 109 -7.25 3.40 12.34
C PHE A 109 -6.49 4.25 13.37
N ILE A 110 -5.39 4.86 12.94
CA ILE A 110 -4.59 5.80 13.74
C ILE A 110 -4.87 7.18 13.19
N LYS A 111 -5.47 8.04 14.00
CA LYS A 111 -6.01 9.34 13.60
C LYS A 111 -5.26 10.47 14.29
N LEU A 112 -4.83 11.47 13.50
CA LEU A 112 -4.13 12.67 13.96
C LEU A 112 -4.80 13.92 13.36
N PRO A 113 -5.25 14.91 14.17
CA PRO A 113 -5.91 16.15 13.68
C PRO A 113 -4.89 17.19 13.17
N LEU A 114 -3.93 16.76 12.33
CA LEU A 114 -2.78 17.57 11.91
C LEU A 114 -3.15 18.76 11.04
N PHE A 115 -4.11 18.63 10.14
CA PHE A 115 -4.50 19.75 9.27
C PHE A 115 -5.24 20.83 10.05
N LYS A 116 -6.00 20.45 11.08
CA LYS A 116 -6.61 21.38 12.03
C LYS A 116 -5.54 22.15 12.81
N GLU A 117 -4.55 21.42 13.35
CA GLU A 117 -3.47 22.02 14.14
C GLU A 117 -2.59 23.00 13.34
N LEU A 118 -2.41 22.72 12.05
CA LEU A 118 -1.58 23.53 11.15
C LEU A 118 -2.39 24.62 10.42
N ASN A 119 -3.70 24.72 10.66
CA ASN A 119 -4.61 25.64 9.97
C ASN A 119 -4.54 25.56 8.44
N VAL A 120 -4.31 24.36 7.89
CA VAL A 120 -4.14 24.12 6.44
C VAL A 120 -5.35 23.43 5.80
N TYR A 121 -6.45 23.39 6.49
CA TYR A 121 -7.70 22.84 5.95
C TYR A 121 -8.55 23.94 5.29
N GLN A 122 -9.33 23.54 4.31
CA GLN A 122 -10.35 24.37 3.65
C GLN A 122 -11.68 23.61 3.69
N ASP A 123 -12.77 24.35 3.48
CA ASP A 123 -14.11 23.79 3.40
C ASP A 123 -14.14 22.48 2.57
N ARG A 124 -14.71 21.41 3.15
CA ARG A 124 -14.84 20.05 2.62
C ARG A 124 -13.56 19.18 2.67
N THR A 125 -12.44 19.63 3.25
CA THR A 125 -11.28 18.76 3.47
C THR A 125 -11.35 18.19 4.88
N PRO A 126 -11.24 16.87 5.09
CA PRO A 126 -11.19 16.33 6.44
C PRO A 126 -9.98 16.90 7.22
N GLU A 127 -10.26 17.46 8.40
CA GLU A 127 -9.25 18.06 9.29
C GLU A 127 -8.25 17.04 9.82
N ASP A 128 -8.66 15.79 9.82
CA ASP A 128 -7.90 14.67 10.35
C ASP A 128 -7.16 13.92 9.25
N VAL A 129 -5.95 13.53 9.56
CA VAL A 129 -5.20 12.52 8.80
C VAL A 129 -5.29 11.20 9.55
N PHE A 130 -5.59 10.14 8.85
CA PHE A 130 -5.54 8.82 9.44
C PHE A 130 -4.76 7.86 8.56
N VAL A 131 -4.03 6.97 9.20
CA VAL A 131 -3.38 5.81 8.60
C VAL A 131 -4.14 4.58 9.05
N ARG A 132 -4.43 3.73 8.10
CA ARG A 132 -5.07 2.44 8.30
C ARG A 132 -3.98 1.37 8.35
N CYS A 133 -3.98 0.56 9.40
CA CYS A 133 -3.15 -0.62 9.54
C CYS A 133 -4.03 -1.85 9.44
N ASP A 134 -3.85 -2.65 8.41
CA ASP A 134 -4.59 -3.88 8.16
C ASP A 134 -3.75 -5.09 8.58
N PHE A 135 -4.37 -6.01 9.28
CA PHE A 135 -3.74 -7.22 9.80
C PHE A 135 -4.46 -8.45 9.28
N SER A 136 -3.73 -9.35 8.63
CA SER A 136 -4.27 -10.59 8.10
C SER A 136 -3.53 -11.78 8.68
N LYS A 137 -4.29 -12.79 9.12
CA LYS A 137 -3.68 -14.06 9.48
C LYS A 137 -3.15 -14.72 8.20
N GLN A 138 -1.91 -15.19 8.26
CA GLN A 138 -1.28 -15.86 7.14
C GLN A 138 -2.02 -17.15 6.78
N ILE A 139 -2.46 -17.26 5.54
CA ILE A 139 -3.29 -18.37 5.05
C ILE A 139 -2.54 -19.40 4.21
N SER A 140 -1.29 -19.10 3.84
CA SER A 140 -0.45 -19.99 3.02
C SER A 140 0.97 -19.95 3.52
N LYS A 141 1.66 -21.11 3.48
CA LYS A 141 3.08 -21.24 3.81
C LYS A 141 4.00 -21.02 2.60
N GLU A 142 3.43 -20.86 1.42
CA GLU A 142 4.14 -20.67 0.15
C GLU A 142 4.54 -19.20 -0.02
N TYR A 143 5.60 -18.77 0.62
CA TYR A 143 6.12 -17.39 0.51
C TYR A 143 7.62 -17.36 0.76
N GLY A 144 8.29 -16.36 0.18
CA GLY A 144 9.63 -15.96 0.55
C GLY A 144 9.62 -14.71 1.42
N LEU A 145 10.63 -14.58 2.26
CA LEU A 145 10.85 -13.40 3.10
C LEU A 145 12.10 -12.66 2.65
N ASN A 146 12.07 -11.36 2.85
CA ASN A 146 13.21 -10.47 2.65
C ASN A 146 13.35 -9.55 3.86
N THR A 147 14.57 -9.40 4.35
CA THR A 147 14.89 -8.40 5.37
C THR A 147 15.43 -7.16 4.68
N GLY A 148 14.75 -6.05 4.86
CA GLY A 148 15.12 -4.78 4.26
C GLY A 148 15.28 -3.66 5.27
N MET A 149 15.97 -2.59 4.87
CA MET A 149 16.12 -1.40 5.70
C MET A 149 15.31 -0.25 5.11
N ILE A 150 14.42 0.32 5.93
CA ILE A 150 13.71 1.55 5.59
C ILE A 150 14.43 2.72 6.26
N THR A 151 14.84 3.70 5.44
CA THR A 151 15.38 4.97 5.92
C THR A 151 14.34 6.06 5.67
N ALA A 152 13.87 6.70 6.73
CA ALA A 152 12.84 7.73 6.65
C ALA A 152 13.14 8.85 7.66
N GLY A 153 13.59 10.00 7.17
CA GLY A 153 14.02 11.10 8.01
C GLY A 153 15.17 10.68 8.95
N THR A 154 14.91 10.69 10.24
CA THR A 154 15.86 10.29 11.28
C THR A 154 15.79 8.79 11.63
N PHE A 155 14.82 8.07 11.10
CA PHE A 155 14.63 6.65 11.39
C PHE A 155 15.38 5.76 10.41
N LYS A 156 16.00 4.72 10.97
CA LYS A 156 16.50 3.56 10.24
C LYS A 156 15.91 2.33 10.90
N VAL A 157 15.11 1.60 10.16
CA VAL A 157 14.36 0.46 10.68
C VAL A 157 14.61 -0.75 9.80
N ILE A 158 14.97 -1.86 10.43
CA ILE A 158 15.07 -3.16 9.76
C ILE A 158 13.69 -3.80 9.83
N VAL A 159 13.17 -4.21 8.68
CA VAL A 159 11.83 -4.78 8.56
C VAL A 159 11.88 -6.16 7.93
N GLU A 160 11.03 -7.06 8.39
CA GLU A 160 10.75 -8.33 7.72
C GLU A 160 9.54 -8.17 6.80
N ALA A 161 9.70 -8.52 5.54
CA ALA A 161 8.69 -8.35 4.50
C ALA A 161 8.63 -9.58 3.59
N TYR A 162 7.55 -9.71 2.83
CA TYR A 162 7.56 -10.64 1.72
C TYR A 162 8.57 -10.22 0.66
N ASP A 163 9.19 -11.23 0.01
CA ASP A 163 10.00 -11.00 -1.18
C ASP A 163 9.14 -10.50 -2.37
N LEU A 164 9.82 -10.06 -3.41
CA LEU A 164 9.18 -9.41 -4.54
C LEU A 164 8.28 -10.37 -5.33
N GLU A 165 8.66 -11.64 -5.47
CA GLU A 165 7.91 -12.69 -6.14
C GLU A 165 6.61 -13.02 -5.40
N THR A 166 6.66 -13.05 -4.07
CA THR A 166 5.47 -13.25 -3.21
C THR A 166 4.53 -12.04 -3.28
N LEU A 167 5.07 -10.82 -3.24
CA LEU A 167 4.28 -9.59 -3.39
C LEU A 167 3.63 -9.52 -4.77
N PHE A 168 4.31 -9.96 -5.81
CA PHE A 168 3.74 -10.02 -7.15
C PHE A 168 2.56 -11.01 -7.20
N ALA A 169 2.72 -12.23 -6.66
CA ALA A 169 1.63 -13.19 -6.53
C ALA A 169 0.43 -12.64 -5.73
N ASN A 170 0.69 -11.93 -4.63
CA ASN A 170 -0.35 -11.27 -3.84
C ASN A 170 -1.08 -10.19 -4.65
N LYS A 171 -0.38 -9.42 -5.49
CA LYS A 171 -0.98 -8.39 -6.35
C LYS A 171 -1.85 -8.99 -7.45
N ILE A 172 -1.41 -10.06 -8.09
CA ILE A 172 -2.24 -10.81 -9.07
C ILE A 172 -3.51 -11.32 -8.38
N THR A 173 -3.37 -11.95 -7.21
CA THR A 173 -4.52 -12.45 -6.43
C THR A 173 -5.49 -11.33 -6.07
N ALA A 174 -4.97 -10.19 -5.59
CA ALA A 174 -5.79 -9.02 -5.27
C ALA A 174 -6.50 -8.47 -6.51
N PHE A 175 -5.80 -8.33 -7.63
CA PHE A 175 -6.39 -7.90 -8.90
C PHE A 175 -7.53 -8.82 -9.32
N LEU A 176 -7.35 -10.13 -9.28
CA LEU A 176 -8.36 -11.08 -9.70
C LEU A 176 -9.60 -11.09 -8.78
N ARG A 177 -9.40 -10.98 -7.47
CA ARG A 177 -10.50 -11.11 -6.49
C ARG A 177 -11.25 -9.81 -6.22
N ARG A 178 -10.59 -8.67 -6.37
CA ARG A 178 -11.21 -7.40 -6.03
C ARG A 178 -12.28 -7.01 -7.03
N SER A 179 -13.41 -6.56 -6.48
CA SER A 179 -14.38 -5.73 -7.16
C SER A 179 -14.57 -4.45 -6.36
N PHE A 180 -14.85 -3.37 -7.02
CA PHE A 180 -14.99 -2.05 -6.43
C PHE A 180 -16.34 -1.45 -6.79
N TYR A 181 -17.02 -0.81 -5.83
CA TYR A 181 -18.26 -0.09 -6.08
C TYR A 181 -17.98 1.39 -6.21
N LYS A 182 -18.34 1.99 -7.34
CA LYS A 182 -18.32 3.41 -7.56
C LYS A 182 -19.71 3.97 -7.25
N GLY A 183 -19.83 4.70 -6.13
CA GLY A 183 -21.13 5.09 -5.62
C GLY A 183 -21.97 3.90 -5.17
N LYS A 184 -23.30 4.02 -5.23
CA LYS A 184 -24.21 2.98 -4.74
C LYS A 184 -24.45 1.82 -5.71
N PHE A 185 -24.23 2.02 -7.02
CA PHE A 185 -24.78 1.10 -8.04
C PHE A 185 -23.76 0.56 -9.05
N GLN A 186 -22.61 1.23 -9.26
CA GLN A 186 -21.66 0.81 -10.28
C GLN A 186 -20.57 -0.07 -9.69
N LYS A 187 -20.63 -1.38 -9.97
CA LYS A 187 -19.56 -2.33 -9.63
C LYS A 187 -18.50 -2.32 -10.72
N LEU A 188 -17.28 -1.95 -10.36
CA LEU A 188 -16.11 -2.05 -11.22
C LEU A 188 -15.35 -3.34 -10.88
N PRO A 189 -14.91 -4.12 -11.86
CA PRO A 189 -14.23 -5.39 -11.60
C PRO A 189 -12.77 -5.24 -11.12
N PHE A 190 -12.23 -4.01 -11.02
CA PHE A 190 -10.84 -3.76 -10.66
C PHE A 190 -10.69 -2.45 -9.88
N LYS A 191 -9.55 -2.27 -9.20
CA LYS A 191 -9.05 -0.98 -8.73
C LYS A 191 -7.92 -0.52 -9.63
N GLY A 192 -7.89 0.77 -9.98
CA GLY A 192 -6.88 1.33 -10.88
C GLY A 192 -5.47 1.16 -10.37
N ARG A 193 -5.25 1.31 -9.06
CA ARG A 193 -3.94 1.11 -8.44
C ARG A 193 -3.43 -0.33 -8.51
N ASP A 194 -4.31 -1.34 -8.54
CA ASP A 194 -3.87 -2.74 -8.71
C ASP A 194 -3.36 -2.97 -10.14
N VAL A 195 -4.00 -2.34 -11.14
CA VAL A 195 -3.53 -2.34 -12.54
C VAL A 195 -2.17 -1.66 -12.66
N TYR A 196 -2.02 -0.49 -12.04
CA TYR A 196 -0.76 0.26 -12.03
C TYR A 196 0.38 -0.54 -11.39
N ASP A 197 0.12 -1.22 -10.27
CA ASP A 197 1.11 -2.04 -9.58
C ASP A 197 1.56 -3.23 -10.44
N LEU A 198 0.64 -3.90 -11.15
CA LEU A 198 0.99 -4.98 -12.07
C LEU A 198 1.90 -4.48 -13.20
N PHE A 199 1.60 -3.30 -13.74
CA PHE A 199 2.46 -2.68 -14.74
C PHE A 199 3.86 -2.37 -14.21
N TRP A 200 3.95 -1.85 -13.00
CA TRP A 200 5.24 -1.58 -12.37
C TRP A 200 6.09 -2.85 -12.22
N PHE A 201 5.50 -4.00 -11.86
CA PHE A 201 6.21 -5.28 -11.84
C PHE A 201 6.80 -5.65 -13.22
N LEU A 202 6.06 -5.41 -14.29
CA LEU A 202 6.53 -5.65 -15.66
C LEU A 202 7.69 -4.72 -16.04
N GLN A 203 7.63 -3.46 -15.62
CA GLN A 203 8.72 -2.51 -15.87
C GLN A 203 10.01 -2.87 -15.16
N ILE A 204 9.92 -3.37 -13.92
CA ILE A 204 11.11 -3.86 -13.20
C ILE A 204 11.73 -5.02 -13.93
N SER A 205 10.93 -5.97 -14.37
CA SER A 205 11.38 -7.12 -15.14
C SER A 205 12.17 -6.70 -16.39
N SER A 206 11.66 -5.72 -17.12
CA SER A 206 12.30 -5.25 -18.35
C SER A 206 13.58 -4.45 -18.12
N LYS A 207 13.66 -3.68 -17.01
CA LYS A 207 14.80 -2.79 -16.73
C LYS A 207 16.00 -3.51 -16.12
N SER A 208 15.77 -4.55 -15.34
CA SER A 208 16.82 -5.25 -14.58
C SER A 208 17.50 -6.37 -15.35
N GLY A 209 17.01 -6.74 -16.54
CA GLY A 209 17.43 -7.97 -17.22
C GLY A 209 17.07 -9.25 -16.45
N TYR A 210 16.42 -9.10 -15.30
CA TYR A 210 15.93 -10.20 -14.45
C TYR A 210 14.44 -10.41 -14.74
N HIS A 211 14.11 -11.59 -15.26
CA HIS A 211 12.71 -11.97 -15.49
C HIS A 211 12.02 -12.24 -14.14
N LEU A 212 11.49 -11.20 -13.55
CA LEU A 212 10.72 -11.33 -12.32
C LEU A 212 9.43 -12.11 -12.60
N LYS A 213 9.30 -13.27 -11.97
CA LYS A 213 8.10 -14.11 -12.05
C LYS A 213 7.36 -14.11 -10.71
N PRO A 214 6.03 -14.16 -10.72
CA PRO A 214 5.29 -14.31 -9.47
C PRO A 214 5.58 -15.67 -8.83
N ASN A 215 5.51 -15.77 -7.51
CA ASN A 215 5.59 -17.04 -6.81
C ASN A 215 4.37 -17.91 -7.18
N ASN A 216 4.56 -18.86 -8.11
CA ASN A 216 3.50 -19.70 -8.63
C ASN A 216 2.87 -20.61 -7.56
N LYS A 217 3.67 -21.13 -6.62
CA LYS A 217 3.14 -21.92 -5.50
C LYS A 217 2.21 -21.09 -4.64
N ARG A 218 2.58 -19.84 -4.37
CA ARG A 218 1.75 -18.88 -3.66
C ARG A 218 0.43 -18.61 -4.39
N LEU A 219 0.48 -18.34 -5.70
CA LEU A 219 -0.71 -18.13 -6.52
C LEU A 219 -1.68 -19.29 -6.44
N LEU A 220 -1.21 -20.52 -6.66
CA LEU A 220 -2.03 -21.74 -6.60
C LEU A 220 -2.61 -21.97 -5.20
N SER A 221 -1.85 -21.67 -4.15
CA SER A 221 -2.32 -21.80 -2.77
C SER A 221 -3.42 -20.80 -2.41
N LEU A 222 -3.35 -19.59 -2.99
CA LEU A 222 -4.32 -18.52 -2.77
C LEU A 222 -5.55 -18.67 -3.68
N ILE A 223 -5.35 -18.97 -4.96
CA ILE A 223 -6.44 -19.13 -5.96
C ILE A 223 -6.71 -20.62 -6.13
N LYS A 224 -7.31 -21.22 -5.11
CA LYS A 224 -7.67 -22.64 -5.11
C LYS A 224 -8.59 -22.96 -6.30
N GLU A 225 -8.54 -24.20 -6.78
CA GLU A 225 -9.39 -24.75 -7.85
C GLU A 225 -9.05 -24.24 -9.27
N ARG A 226 -7.88 -23.58 -9.48
CA ARG A 226 -7.46 -23.10 -10.78
C ARG A 226 -6.04 -23.56 -11.12
N SER A 227 -5.85 -23.96 -12.39
CA SER A 227 -4.50 -24.17 -12.95
C SER A 227 -3.83 -22.81 -13.25
N MET A 228 -2.52 -22.82 -13.44
CA MET A 228 -1.79 -21.62 -13.86
C MET A 228 -2.34 -21.03 -15.17
N ASP A 229 -2.69 -21.88 -16.14
CA ASP A 229 -3.25 -21.43 -17.41
C ASP A 229 -4.61 -20.75 -17.25
N GLN A 230 -5.45 -21.27 -16.35
CA GLN A 230 -6.72 -20.63 -16.01
C GLN A 230 -6.49 -19.27 -15.33
N ILE A 231 -5.50 -19.16 -14.44
CA ILE A 231 -5.15 -17.88 -13.80
C ILE A 231 -4.68 -16.87 -14.85
N LYS A 232 -3.82 -17.28 -15.79
CA LYS A 232 -3.35 -16.44 -16.91
C LYS A 232 -4.53 -15.93 -17.75
N GLN A 233 -5.43 -16.82 -18.15
CA GLN A 233 -6.62 -16.44 -18.92
C GLN A 233 -7.54 -15.49 -18.16
N ASP A 234 -7.70 -15.67 -16.85
CA ASP A 234 -8.51 -14.79 -16.03
C ASP A 234 -7.90 -13.39 -15.90
N VAL A 235 -6.57 -13.30 -15.73
CA VAL A 235 -5.85 -12.02 -15.75
C VAL A 235 -6.05 -11.33 -17.08
N LYS A 236 -5.86 -12.03 -18.21
CA LYS A 236 -6.07 -11.49 -19.56
C LYS A 236 -7.49 -10.97 -19.75
N ARG A 237 -8.49 -11.78 -19.41
CA ARG A 237 -9.90 -11.38 -19.49
C ARG A 237 -10.21 -10.15 -18.65
N LYS A 238 -9.66 -10.09 -17.42
CA LYS A 238 -9.92 -8.97 -16.52
C LYS A 238 -9.21 -7.68 -16.96
N ILE A 239 -8.02 -7.77 -17.51
CA ILE A 239 -7.29 -6.63 -18.10
C ILE A 239 -8.07 -6.04 -19.28
N ALA A 240 -8.69 -6.87 -20.12
CA ALA A 240 -9.52 -6.40 -21.23
C ALA A 240 -10.70 -5.53 -20.79
N LEU A 241 -11.18 -5.69 -19.56
CA LEU A 241 -12.25 -4.88 -18.95
C LEU A 241 -11.77 -3.56 -18.35
N VAL A 242 -10.45 -3.32 -18.30
CA VAL A 242 -9.90 -2.12 -17.67
C VAL A 242 -10.20 -0.89 -18.53
N ASP A 243 -10.85 0.11 -17.94
CA ASP A 243 -10.96 1.44 -18.52
C ASP A 243 -9.82 2.33 -17.98
N PRO A 244 -8.90 2.79 -18.82
CA PRO A 244 -7.78 3.64 -18.43
C PRO A 244 -8.17 4.90 -17.65
N LYS A 245 -9.35 5.45 -17.89
CA LYS A 245 -9.87 6.63 -17.16
C LYS A 245 -10.04 6.37 -15.66
N TYR A 246 -10.42 5.14 -15.29
CA TYR A 246 -10.52 4.78 -13.87
C TYR A 246 -9.15 4.54 -13.24
N VAL A 247 -8.19 4.00 -13.99
CA VAL A 247 -6.80 3.89 -13.54
C VAL A 247 -6.26 5.28 -13.24
N TYR A 248 -6.42 6.22 -14.17
CA TYR A 248 -5.99 7.61 -14.00
C TYR A 248 -6.56 8.23 -12.71
N LYS A 249 -7.89 8.15 -12.53
CA LYS A 249 -8.57 8.76 -11.37
C LYS A 249 -8.15 8.17 -10.03
N ASP A 250 -7.89 6.86 -9.98
CA ASP A 250 -7.52 6.16 -8.74
C ASP A 250 -6.03 6.37 -8.38
N VAL A 251 -5.18 6.57 -9.38
CA VAL A 251 -3.72 6.73 -9.19
C VAL A 251 -3.28 8.19 -9.08
N LEU A 252 -3.98 9.13 -9.73
CA LEU A 252 -3.64 10.56 -9.72
C LEU A 252 -3.35 11.15 -8.32
N PRO A 253 -4.10 10.81 -7.25
CA PRO A 253 -3.80 11.29 -5.90
C PRO A 253 -2.51 10.72 -5.29
N LEU A 254 -1.93 9.71 -5.92
CA LEU A 254 -0.79 8.95 -5.41
C LEU A 254 0.52 9.23 -6.15
N VAL A 255 0.47 9.98 -7.24
CA VAL A 255 1.65 10.32 -8.06
C VAL A 255 1.90 11.82 -8.05
N GLU A 256 3.17 12.19 -8.20
CA GLU A 256 3.59 13.59 -8.19
C GLU A 256 3.07 14.38 -9.39
N SER A 257 3.10 13.77 -10.57
CA SER A 257 2.76 14.39 -11.85
C SER A 257 1.73 13.58 -12.61
N GLY A 258 0.65 14.24 -13.03
CA GLY A 258 -0.32 13.65 -13.96
C GLY A 258 0.26 13.37 -15.36
N GLN A 259 1.36 14.04 -15.73
CA GLN A 259 2.03 13.82 -17.02
C GLN A 259 2.60 12.41 -17.12
N PHE A 260 3.26 11.93 -16.08
CA PHE A 260 3.75 10.55 -16.02
C PHE A 260 2.62 9.54 -16.18
N LEU A 261 1.47 9.81 -15.55
CA LEU A 261 0.32 8.95 -15.63
C LEU A 261 -0.32 8.94 -17.05
N ASN A 262 -0.28 10.06 -17.76
CA ASN A 262 -0.70 10.11 -19.17
C ASN A 262 0.21 9.25 -20.04
N GLN A 263 1.53 9.34 -19.90
CA GLN A 263 2.49 8.47 -20.60
C GLN A 263 2.23 6.99 -20.30
N PHE A 264 1.96 6.64 -19.04
CA PHE A 264 1.56 5.29 -18.68
C PHE A 264 0.32 4.84 -19.46
N LEU A 265 -0.72 5.68 -19.57
CA LEU A 265 -1.95 5.34 -20.26
C LEU A 265 -1.76 5.23 -21.78
N GLU A 266 -0.85 5.99 -22.38
CA GLU A 266 -0.47 5.87 -23.80
C GLU A 266 0.22 4.53 -24.11
N ILE A 267 1.08 4.07 -23.19
CA ILE A 267 1.78 2.78 -23.29
C ILE A 267 0.85 1.62 -22.96
N PHE A 268 -0.18 1.85 -22.15
CA PHE A 268 -1.12 0.82 -21.71
C PHE A 268 -1.92 0.27 -22.90
N ASN A 269 -1.40 -0.77 -23.52
CA ASN A 269 -2.09 -1.53 -24.54
C ASN A 269 -2.66 -2.80 -23.92
N LYS A 270 -3.99 -2.88 -23.87
CA LYS A 270 -4.74 -3.97 -23.26
C LYS A 270 -4.37 -5.36 -23.79
N ASP A 271 -4.03 -5.44 -25.08
CA ASP A 271 -3.77 -6.72 -25.75
C ASP A 271 -2.39 -7.30 -25.40
N ARG A 272 -1.43 -6.44 -25.03
CA ARG A 272 -0.06 -6.87 -24.67
C ARG A 272 0.11 -7.25 -23.21
N TYR A 273 -0.74 -6.74 -22.32
CA TYR A 273 -0.57 -6.90 -20.87
C TYR A 273 -0.79 -8.31 -20.36
N GLY A 274 -1.74 -9.03 -20.98
CA GLY A 274 -2.09 -10.38 -20.58
C GLY A 274 -1.00 -11.40 -20.88
N ASP A 275 -0.19 -11.15 -21.90
CA ASP A 275 0.85 -12.08 -22.33
C ASP A 275 2.15 -11.83 -21.53
N VAL A 276 2.50 -10.60 -21.26
CA VAL A 276 3.78 -10.21 -20.61
C VAL A 276 3.87 -10.56 -19.11
N ILE A 277 2.76 -10.76 -18.41
CA ILE A 277 2.78 -11.12 -16.98
C ILE A 277 3.39 -12.52 -16.75
N TYR A 278 3.49 -13.36 -17.79
CA TYR A 278 3.82 -14.77 -17.63
C TYR A 278 4.89 -15.31 -18.60
N ASP A 279 5.37 -14.49 -19.54
CA ASP A 279 6.52 -14.83 -20.37
C ASP A 279 7.85 -14.59 -19.63
#